data_37d2018a2e134c662fdf800c0f03ec33
#
_entry.id   37d2018a2e134c662fdf800c0f03ec33
#
_cell.length_a   1.000
_cell.length_b   1.000
_cell.length_c   1.000
_cell.angle_alpha   90.00
_cell.angle_beta   90.00
_cell.angle_gamma   90.00
#
_symmetry.space_group_name_H-M   'P 1'
#
loop_
_entity.id
_entity.type
_entity.pdbx_description
1 polymer ?
#
loop_
_entity_poly.entity_id
_entity_poly.type
_entity_poly.pdbx_seq_one_letter_code
_entity_poly.pdbx_strand_id
1 'polypeptide(L)'
;MKKVIAFILTLAICFPIGLGIQQNVYAAEDTAGIVPSFVCVASLNPVLEMKQYNIARCVVQGRLKTGYAATITYSLQRKSGTSWKPVRTWTDTVGTTISLERVADVVSGSVYRLTAVATVTKSGTFVEKVTKYSVEVTA
;
A
#
# COMPACT_ATOMS: atom_id res chain seq x y z
N MET A 1 74.26 -24.54 5.48
CA MET A 1 73.07 -25.19 5.97
C MET A 1 72.38 -24.22 6.89
N LYS A 2 71.47 -23.43 6.41
CA LYS A 2 70.66 -22.54 7.26
C LYS A 2 69.22 -22.77 6.93
N LYS A 3 68.54 -23.36 7.89
CA LYS A 3 67.09 -23.61 7.85
C LYS A 3 66.36 -22.30 8.12
N VAL A 4 65.68 -21.79 7.15
CA VAL A 4 64.76 -20.66 7.35
C VAL A 4 63.40 -21.23 7.70
N ILE A 5 62.99 -21.03 8.92
CA ILE A 5 61.64 -21.36 9.40
C ILE A 5 60.75 -20.19 9.03
N ALA A 6 59.91 -20.39 8.04
CA ALA A 6 58.88 -19.43 7.70
C ALA A 6 57.75 -19.54 8.71
N PHE A 7 57.59 -18.54 9.54
CA PHE A 7 56.42 -18.38 10.42
C PHE A 7 55.28 -17.82 9.60
N ILE A 8 54.35 -18.67 9.26
CA ILE A 8 53.09 -18.23 8.64
C ILE A 8 52.19 -17.77 9.78
N LEU A 9 52.15 -16.45 9.95
CA LEU A 9 51.17 -15.82 10.85
C LEU A 9 49.81 -15.77 10.16
N THR A 10 48.98 -16.74 10.44
CA THR A 10 47.60 -16.77 9.99
C THR A 10 46.81 -15.77 10.84
N LEU A 11 46.69 -14.56 10.32
CA LEU A 11 45.81 -13.55 10.91
C LEU A 11 44.38 -13.89 10.55
N ALA A 12 43.70 -14.62 11.42
CA ALA A 12 42.27 -14.84 11.34
C ALA A 12 41.55 -13.52 11.67
N ILE A 13 41.25 -12.74 10.64
CA ILE A 13 40.36 -11.59 10.78
C ILE A 13 38.93 -12.13 10.88
N CYS A 14 38.51 -12.34 12.11
CA CYS A 14 37.08 -12.49 12.39
C CYS A 14 36.43 -11.13 12.17
N PHE A 15 35.88 -10.90 10.98
CA PHE A 15 34.88 -9.88 10.77
C PHE A 15 33.56 -10.40 11.36
N PRO A 16 33.01 -9.80 12.38
CA PRO A 16 31.62 -9.97 12.67
C PRO A 16 30.87 -9.17 11.57
N ILE A 17 30.48 -9.86 10.52
CA ILE A 17 29.47 -9.33 9.61
C ILE A 17 28.18 -9.32 10.43
N GLY A 18 27.99 -8.26 11.17
CA GLY A 18 26.71 -7.86 11.69
C GLY A 18 25.83 -7.46 10.51
N LEU A 19 25.39 -8.44 9.75
CA LEU A 19 24.22 -8.28 8.92
C LEU A 19 23.05 -8.03 9.86
N GLY A 20 22.88 -6.79 10.23
CA GLY A 20 21.62 -6.28 10.72
C GLY A 20 20.64 -6.43 9.58
N ILE A 21 20.16 -7.64 9.39
CA ILE A 21 18.92 -7.87 8.71
C ILE A 21 17.89 -7.22 9.62
N GLN A 22 17.58 -5.96 9.35
CA GLN A 22 16.32 -5.41 9.76
C GLN A 22 15.29 -6.20 8.96
N GLN A 23 14.96 -7.35 9.48
CA GLN A 23 13.70 -7.95 9.15
C GLN A 23 12.67 -6.96 9.65
N ASN A 24 12.17 -6.15 8.73
CA ASN A 24 10.82 -5.66 8.85
C ASN A 24 9.97 -6.93 8.83
N VAL A 25 9.86 -7.53 9.98
CA VAL A 25 8.83 -8.50 10.26
C VAL A 25 7.55 -7.69 10.21
N TYR A 26 7.02 -7.53 9.02
CA TYR A 26 5.59 -7.45 8.91
C TYR A 26 5.12 -8.80 9.43
N ALA A 27 4.89 -8.86 10.70
CA ALA A 27 4.07 -9.88 11.27
C ALA A 27 2.71 -9.71 10.58
N ALA A 28 2.54 -10.42 9.51
CA ALA A 28 1.24 -10.89 9.11
C ALA A 28 0.83 -11.88 10.19
N GLU A 29 0.71 -11.40 11.39
CA GLU A 29 -0.05 -12.09 12.39
C GLU A 29 -1.48 -11.94 11.97
N ASP A 30 -1.95 -13.00 11.40
CA ASP A 30 -3.32 -13.43 11.44
C ASP A 30 -3.74 -13.55 12.92
N THR A 31 -3.84 -12.44 13.59
CA THR A 31 -4.52 -12.30 14.84
C THR A 31 -5.98 -12.14 14.48
N ALA A 32 -6.64 -13.27 14.32
CA ALA A 32 -8.08 -13.36 14.32
C ALA A 32 -8.63 -12.41 15.39
N GLY A 33 -9.26 -11.30 14.95
CA GLY A 33 -10.07 -10.45 15.81
C GLY A 33 -9.57 -9.03 16.07
N ILE A 34 -8.38 -8.61 15.68
CA ILE A 34 -8.01 -7.19 15.76
C ILE A 34 -8.36 -6.54 14.43
N VAL A 35 -9.58 -6.04 14.32
CA VAL A 35 -9.94 -5.06 13.29
C VAL A 35 -9.08 -3.83 13.58
N PRO A 36 -8.21 -3.38 12.64
CA PRO A 36 -7.44 -2.16 12.86
C PRO A 36 -8.42 -1.03 13.19
N SER A 37 -8.41 -0.58 14.42
CA SER A 37 -9.25 0.55 14.85
C SER A 37 -8.58 1.82 14.33
N PHE A 38 -9.03 2.28 13.17
CA PHE A 38 -8.63 3.58 12.68
C PHE A 38 -9.19 4.67 13.59
N VAL A 39 -8.36 5.60 13.98
CA VAL A 39 -8.73 6.62 14.97
C VAL A 39 -9.80 7.56 14.41
N CYS A 40 -9.68 7.94 13.14
CA CYS A 40 -10.50 8.98 12.52
C CYS A 40 -11.32 8.51 11.32
N VAL A 41 -10.90 7.42 10.68
CA VAL A 41 -11.60 6.81 9.54
C VAL A 41 -12.59 5.78 10.08
N ALA A 42 -13.88 6.05 9.98
CA ALA A 42 -14.93 5.10 10.36
C ALA A 42 -15.07 3.98 9.33
N SER A 43 -14.95 4.32 8.05
CA SER A 43 -14.92 3.35 6.94
C SER A 43 -14.18 3.92 5.73
N LEU A 44 -13.52 3.06 4.98
CA LEU A 44 -12.93 3.36 3.68
C LEU A 44 -13.02 2.10 2.82
N ASN A 45 -13.82 2.15 1.78
CA ASN A 45 -14.14 1.00 0.95
C ASN A 45 -13.94 1.33 -0.54
N PRO A 46 -12.77 0.99 -1.12
CA PRO A 46 -12.58 1.04 -2.56
C PRO A 46 -13.29 -0.14 -3.23
N VAL A 47 -14.06 0.13 -4.27
CA VAL A 47 -14.79 -0.85 -5.08
C VAL A 47 -14.38 -0.67 -6.53
N LEU A 48 -14.06 -1.78 -7.19
CA LEU A 48 -13.73 -1.82 -8.61
C LEU A 48 -14.73 -2.71 -9.33
N GLU A 49 -15.40 -2.16 -10.34
CA GLU A 49 -16.36 -2.89 -11.18
C GLU A 49 -15.93 -2.79 -12.64
N MET A 50 -15.92 -3.91 -13.35
CA MET A 50 -15.76 -3.92 -14.80
C MET A 50 -17.11 -3.73 -15.47
N LYS A 51 -17.17 -2.79 -16.40
CA LYS A 51 -18.34 -2.53 -17.23
C LYS A 51 -18.06 -2.99 -18.66
N GLN A 52 -19.09 -2.97 -19.50
CA GLN A 52 -18.95 -3.24 -20.94
C GLN A 52 -17.96 -2.27 -21.59
N TYR A 53 -17.43 -2.67 -22.74
CA TYR A 53 -16.50 -1.86 -23.55
C TYR A 53 -15.16 -1.52 -22.89
N ASN A 54 -14.63 -2.45 -22.07
CA ASN A 54 -13.33 -2.28 -21.41
C ASN A 54 -13.25 -1.01 -20.55
N ILE A 55 -14.29 -0.73 -19.81
CA ILE A 55 -14.36 0.38 -18.86
C ILE A 55 -14.36 -0.15 -17.44
N ALA A 56 -13.47 0.37 -16.62
CA ALA A 56 -13.49 0.15 -15.17
C ALA A 56 -14.20 1.33 -14.48
N ARG A 57 -15.13 1.00 -13.61
CA ARG A 57 -15.76 1.94 -12.67
C ARG A 57 -15.05 1.83 -11.33
N CYS A 58 -14.40 2.91 -10.93
CA CYS A 58 -13.63 3.03 -9.69
C CYS A 58 -14.43 3.87 -8.69
N VAL A 59 -14.82 3.26 -7.58
CA VAL A 59 -15.63 3.91 -6.55
C VAL A 59 -14.87 3.85 -5.22
N VAL A 60 -14.82 4.97 -4.50
CA VAL A 60 -14.33 5.00 -3.12
C VAL A 60 -15.42 5.57 -2.24
N GLN A 61 -15.90 4.77 -1.32
CA GLN A 61 -16.93 5.14 -0.36
C GLN A 61 -16.38 5.04 1.05
N GLY A 62 -16.89 5.88 1.93
CA GLY A 62 -16.49 5.82 3.32
C GLY A 62 -17.02 6.98 4.16
N ARG A 63 -16.54 7.00 5.39
CA ARG A 63 -16.89 8.03 6.35
C ARG A 63 -15.74 8.33 7.30
N LEU A 64 -15.54 9.60 7.58
CA LEU A 64 -14.69 10.07 8.66
C LEU A 64 -15.52 10.41 9.90
N LYS A 65 -14.89 10.42 11.06
CA LYS A 65 -15.49 11.00 12.26
C LYS A 65 -15.69 12.50 12.08
N THR A 66 -16.67 13.06 12.75
CA THR A 66 -16.99 14.49 12.71
C THR A 66 -15.77 15.33 13.13
N GLY A 67 -15.53 16.43 12.44
CA GLY A 67 -14.41 17.35 12.70
C GLY A 67 -13.10 16.98 12.00
N TYR A 68 -13.11 15.95 11.16
CA TYR A 68 -11.97 15.56 10.33
C TYR A 68 -12.26 15.78 8.85
N ALA A 69 -11.20 16.00 8.10
CA ALA A 69 -11.22 16.05 6.63
C ALA A 69 -10.12 15.12 6.10
N ALA A 70 -10.23 14.72 4.85
CA ALA A 70 -9.19 13.90 4.23
C ALA A 70 -8.92 14.32 2.79
N THR A 71 -7.69 14.12 2.37
CA THR A 71 -7.32 14.03 0.96
C THR A 71 -7.28 12.55 0.59
N ILE A 72 -8.10 12.15 -0.37
CA ILE A 72 -8.17 10.78 -0.86
C ILE A 72 -7.41 10.71 -2.17
N THR A 73 -6.32 9.96 -2.19
CA THR A 73 -5.63 9.58 -3.43
C THR A 73 -6.00 8.14 -3.76
N TYR A 74 -6.60 7.92 -4.92
CA TYR A 74 -6.98 6.60 -5.34
C TYR A 74 -6.47 6.29 -6.75
N SER A 75 -6.02 5.08 -6.95
CA SER A 75 -5.31 4.66 -8.14
C SER A 75 -5.81 3.32 -8.65
N LEU A 76 -6.22 3.31 -9.92
CA LEU A 76 -6.44 2.07 -10.66
C LEU A 76 -5.07 1.49 -11.02
N GLN A 77 -4.79 0.27 -10.56
CA GLN A 77 -3.53 -0.41 -10.77
C GLN A 77 -3.74 -1.68 -11.60
N ARG A 78 -2.84 -1.93 -12.53
CA ARG A 78 -2.78 -3.16 -13.33
C ARG A 78 -1.67 -4.07 -12.81
N LYS A 79 -1.96 -5.36 -12.71
CA LYS A 79 -0.97 -6.38 -12.36
C LYS A 79 0.04 -6.56 -13.50
N SER A 80 1.32 -6.57 -13.17
CA SER A 80 2.42 -6.80 -14.09
C SER A 80 3.41 -7.76 -13.43
N GLY A 81 3.29 -9.05 -13.74
CA GLY A 81 4.00 -10.09 -12.99
C GLY A 81 3.56 -10.12 -11.53
N THR A 82 4.49 -9.92 -10.62
CA THR A 82 4.25 -9.85 -9.16
C THR A 82 4.02 -8.43 -8.65
N SER A 83 4.13 -7.42 -9.51
CA SER A 83 4.02 -6.00 -9.13
C SER A 83 2.73 -5.36 -9.64
N TRP A 84 2.38 -4.22 -9.04
CA TRP A 84 1.23 -3.40 -9.41
C TRP A 84 1.70 -2.08 -9.97
N LYS A 85 1.24 -1.74 -11.17
CA LYS A 85 1.57 -0.49 -11.86
C LYS A 85 0.34 0.41 -11.91
N PRO A 86 0.45 1.69 -11.52
CA PRO A 86 -0.67 2.62 -11.64
C PRO A 86 -0.99 2.87 -13.12
N VAL A 87 -2.27 2.84 -13.45
CA VAL A 87 -2.82 3.15 -14.78
C VAL A 87 -3.43 4.54 -14.78
N ARG A 88 -4.18 4.85 -13.73
CA ARG A 88 -4.79 6.16 -13.47
C ARG A 88 -4.74 6.46 -11.98
N THR A 89 -4.52 7.72 -11.65
CA THR A 89 -4.52 8.20 -10.27
C THR A 89 -5.31 9.50 -10.19
N TRP A 90 -6.13 9.61 -9.16
CA TRP A 90 -6.95 10.79 -8.86
C TRP A 90 -6.76 11.18 -7.41
N THR A 91 -6.97 12.46 -7.13
CA THR A 91 -6.89 13.00 -5.78
C THR A 91 -8.04 13.97 -5.57
N ASP A 92 -8.80 13.75 -4.51
CA ASP A 92 -9.93 14.58 -4.12
C ASP A 92 -9.86 14.90 -2.62
N THR A 93 -10.31 16.07 -2.23
CA THR A 93 -10.45 16.45 -0.82
C THR A 93 -11.90 16.27 -0.40
N VAL A 94 -12.12 15.63 0.73
CA VAL A 94 -13.45 15.31 1.25
C VAL A 94 -13.59 15.74 2.71
N GLY A 95 -14.83 16.02 3.10
CA GLY A 95 -15.21 16.18 4.50
C GLY A 95 -15.52 14.83 5.15
N THR A 96 -16.56 14.78 5.98
CA THR A 96 -16.93 13.57 6.74
C THR A 96 -17.43 12.41 5.87
N THR A 97 -17.97 12.69 4.70
CA THR A 97 -18.48 11.66 3.78
C THR A 97 -17.55 11.52 2.59
N ILE A 98 -17.17 10.29 2.28
CA ILE A 98 -16.36 9.92 1.12
C ILE A 98 -17.31 9.26 0.10
N SER A 99 -17.48 9.89 -1.05
CA SER A 99 -18.27 9.34 -2.17
C SER A 99 -17.66 9.83 -3.47
N LEU A 100 -16.70 9.05 -3.97
CA LEU A 100 -15.91 9.38 -5.15
C LEU A 100 -16.11 8.31 -6.20
N GLU A 101 -16.28 8.74 -7.46
CA GLU A 101 -16.45 7.85 -8.58
C GLU A 101 -15.67 8.37 -9.79
N ARG A 102 -14.96 7.47 -10.45
CA ARG A 102 -14.26 7.72 -11.71
C ARG A 102 -14.37 6.50 -12.62
N VAL A 103 -14.20 6.75 -13.89
CA VAL A 103 -14.09 5.70 -14.91
C VAL A 103 -12.75 5.77 -15.61
N ALA A 104 -12.27 4.63 -16.06
CA ALA A 104 -11.02 4.54 -16.81
C ALA A 104 -11.09 3.40 -17.81
N ASP A 105 -10.40 3.56 -18.94
CA ASP A 105 -10.22 2.49 -19.90
C ASP A 105 -9.28 1.43 -19.35
N VAL A 106 -9.59 0.17 -19.63
CA VAL A 106 -8.81 -1.01 -19.22
C VAL A 106 -8.53 -1.89 -20.42
N VAL A 107 -7.53 -2.75 -20.28
CA VAL A 107 -7.16 -3.73 -21.31
C VAL A 107 -7.78 -5.09 -20.95
N SER A 108 -8.55 -5.65 -21.86
CA SER A 108 -9.17 -6.96 -21.67
C SER A 108 -8.13 -8.05 -21.34
N GLY A 109 -8.48 -8.97 -20.46
CA GLY A 109 -7.63 -10.05 -19.99
C GLY A 109 -6.59 -9.64 -18.94
N SER A 110 -6.50 -8.36 -18.59
CA SER A 110 -5.59 -7.89 -17.53
C SER A 110 -6.30 -7.85 -16.17
N VAL A 111 -5.53 -8.06 -15.10
CA VAL A 111 -6.03 -8.01 -13.72
C VAL A 111 -5.77 -6.62 -13.13
N TYR A 112 -6.78 -6.09 -12.49
CA TYR A 112 -6.77 -4.75 -11.89
C TYR A 112 -7.18 -4.78 -10.43
N ARG A 113 -6.76 -3.77 -9.69
CA ARG A 113 -7.29 -3.42 -8.37
C ARG A 113 -7.36 -1.90 -8.21
N LEU A 114 -8.22 -1.45 -7.32
CA LEU A 114 -8.27 -0.05 -6.90
C LEU A 114 -7.60 0.10 -5.54
N THR A 115 -6.65 1.02 -5.43
CA THR A 115 -6.04 1.41 -4.16
C THR A 115 -6.61 2.74 -3.75
N ALA A 116 -6.98 2.89 -2.48
CA ALA A 116 -7.40 4.17 -1.90
C ALA A 116 -6.55 4.49 -0.69
N VAL A 117 -5.99 5.69 -0.67
CA VAL A 117 -5.18 6.23 0.43
C VAL A 117 -5.87 7.47 0.95
N ALA A 118 -6.31 7.42 2.20
CA ALA A 118 -6.86 8.56 2.92
C ALA A 118 -5.79 9.20 3.81
N THR A 119 -5.45 10.44 3.54
CA THR A 119 -4.60 11.26 4.41
C THR A 119 -5.51 12.19 5.19
N VAL A 120 -5.70 11.89 6.46
CA VAL A 120 -6.66 12.57 7.34
C VAL A 120 -6.02 13.72 8.07
N THR A 121 -6.73 14.83 8.13
CA THR A 121 -6.31 16.04 8.85
C THR A 121 -7.41 16.52 9.80
N LYS A 122 -6.99 17.23 10.83
CA LYS A 122 -7.86 18.00 11.73
C LYS A 122 -7.35 19.42 11.80
N SER A 123 -8.17 20.38 11.41
CA SER A 123 -7.76 21.79 11.35
C SER A 123 -6.44 22.02 10.58
N GLY A 124 -6.26 21.30 9.47
CA GLY A 124 -5.06 21.37 8.63
C GLY A 124 -3.85 20.56 9.12
N THR A 125 -3.90 19.98 10.30
CA THR A 125 -2.80 19.17 10.86
C THR A 125 -3.01 17.69 10.53
N PHE A 126 -1.96 17.02 10.06
CA PHE A 126 -1.96 15.57 9.77
C PHE A 126 -2.28 14.78 11.05
N VAL A 127 -3.13 13.77 10.92
CA VAL A 127 -3.54 12.89 12.02
C VAL A 127 -3.27 11.43 11.70
N GLU A 128 -3.72 10.96 10.52
CA GLU A 128 -3.71 9.54 10.19
C GLU A 128 -3.62 9.34 8.67
N LYS A 129 -2.99 8.24 8.27
CA LYS A 129 -2.97 7.79 6.88
C LYS A 129 -3.45 6.34 6.80
N VAL A 130 -4.47 6.09 6.02
CA VAL A 130 -5.10 4.77 5.85
C VAL A 130 -5.02 4.36 4.39
N THR A 131 -4.57 3.13 4.13
CA THR A 131 -4.57 2.54 2.78
C THR A 131 -5.48 1.33 2.75
N LYS A 132 -6.33 1.25 1.72
CA LYS A 132 -7.22 0.12 1.45
C LYS A 132 -7.15 -0.26 -0.03
N TYR A 133 -7.46 -1.52 -0.28
CA TYR A 133 -7.49 -2.10 -1.63
C TYR A 133 -8.86 -2.71 -1.91
N SER A 134 -9.31 -2.62 -3.16
CA SER A 134 -10.42 -3.43 -3.64
C SER A 134 -10.01 -4.90 -3.81
N VAL A 135 -10.97 -5.76 -4.07
CA VAL A 135 -10.69 -7.07 -4.65
C VAL A 135 -10.02 -6.92 -6.02
N GLU A 136 -9.29 -7.94 -6.44
CA GLU A 136 -8.72 -8.03 -7.78
C GLU A 136 -9.83 -8.42 -8.76
N VAL A 137 -9.88 -7.75 -9.91
CA VAL A 137 -10.87 -7.99 -10.96
C VAL A 137 -10.17 -8.11 -12.31
N THR A 138 -10.56 -9.09 -13.11
CA THR A 138 -10.10 -9.26 -14.48
C THR A 138 -11.03 -8.49 -15.43
N ALA A 139 -10.44 -7.72 -16.36
CA ALA A 139 -11.16 -6.97 -17.39
C ALA A 139 -11.51 -7.85 -18.59
#